data_ca99b816a5d2b8ffa8437f85624c20d5
#
_entry.id   ca99b816a5d2b8ffa8437f85624c20d5
#
_cell.length_a   1.000
_cell.length_b   1.000
_cell.length_c   1.000
_cell.angle_alpha   90.00
_cell.angle_beta   90.00
_cell.angle_gamma   90.00
#
_symmetry.space_group_name_H-M   'P 1'
#
loop_
_entity.id
_entity.type
_entity.pdbx_description
1 polymer ?
#
loop_
_entity_poly.entity_id
_entity_poly.type
_entity_poly.pdbx_seq_one_letter_code
_entity_poly.pdbx_strand_id
1 'polypeptide(L)'
;MIIVKKSGYLNYKNLKFRCALGKAGIKNKEKEGDNITPRGIFKIIKIYYRPDKIKKIKAFVTPIKIKKNMGWCDDSKSNYYNKQIKLPNKFGYERLHRNDNLYDIILVLDYNTNPTVRGKGSAIFIHVSKNSYKKTKGCIALKKKHLLKLIPLIKKNTKIKIN
;
A
#
# COMPACT_ATOMS: atom_id res chain seq x y z
N MET A 1 -6.45 4.31 16.17
CA MET A 1 -6.02 4.94 14.89
C MET A 1 -4.54 4.67 14.68
N ILE A 2 -4.12 4.31 13.48
CA ILE A 2 -2.72 4.26 13.06
C ILE A 2 -2.31 5.69 12.70
N ILE A 3 -1.10 6.11 13.06
CA ILE A 3 -0.58 7.45 12.75
C ILE A 3 0.75 7.32 12.01
N VAL A 4 0.82 7.87 10.79
CA VAL A 4 2.05 7.97 10.00
C VAL A 4 2.53 9.41 10.01
N LYS A 5 3.76 9.61 10.48
CA LYS A 5 4.37 10.94 10.67
C LYS A 5 5.40 11.27 9.59
N LYS A 6 5.54 12.55 9.25
CA LYS A 6 6.59 13.06 8.33
C LYS A 6 8.00 12.63 8.73
N SER A 7 8.25 12.39 10.00
CA SER A 7 9.53 11.88 10.52
C SER A 7 9.85 10.44 10.13
N GLY A 8 9.00 9.77 9.35
CA GLY A 8 9.22 8.39 8.88
C GLY A 8 8.94 7.35 9.96
N TYR A 9 7.91 7.57 10.77
CA TYR A 9 7.44 6.61 11.76
C TYR A 9 5.95 6.35 11.61
N LEU A 10 5.58 5.08 11.81
CA LEU A 10 4.21 4.61 11.95
C LEU A 10 3.99 4.18 13.39
N ASN A 11 2.99 4.77 14.04
CA ASN A 11 2.60 4.47 15.42
C ASN A 11 1.22 3.83 15.45
N TYR A 12 1.05 2.77 16.24
CA TYR A 12 -0.25 2.16 16.51
C TYR A 12 -0.25 1.49 17.87
N LYS A 13 -1.16 1.91 18.77
CA LYS A 13 -1.15 1.51 20.18
C LYS A 13 0.24 1.81 20.81
N ASN A 14 0.88 0.83 21.41
CA ASN A 14 2.23 0.89 21.95
C ASN A 14 3.34 0.56 20.94
N LEU A 15 2.99 0.35 19.66
CA LEU A 15 3.95 0.04 18.61
C LEU A 15 4.42 1.32 17.92
N LYS A 16 5.74 1.41 17.70
CA LYS A 16 6.40 2.45 16.90
C LYS A 16 7.35 1.79 15.92
N PHE A 17 7.10 1.98 14.63
CA PHE A 17 7.89 1.39 13.56
C PHE A 17 8.45 2.49 12.65
N ARG A 18 9.73 2.39 12.30
CA ARG A 18 10.28 3.18 11.19
C ARG A 18 9.61 2.78 9.89
N CYS A 19 9.29 3.75 9.01
CA CYS A 19 8.74 3.52 7.69
C CYS A 19 9.39 4.43 6.65
N ALA A 20 9.44 3.94 5.41
CA ALA A 20 9.76 4.78 4.26
C ALA A 20 8.48 5.43 3.74
N LEU A 21 8.63 6.62 3.16
CA LEU A 21 7.58 7.44 2.57
C LEU A 21 7.93 7.80 1.13
N GLY A 22 7.00 8.41 0.42
CA GLY A 22 7.23 8.95 -0.92
C GLY A 22 8.41 9.93 -0.96
N LYS A 23 9.11 9.99 -2.09
CA LYS A 23 10.28 10.86 -2.27
C LYS A 23 9.97 12.33 -1.98
N ALA A 24 8.77 12.79 -2.35
CA ALA A 24 8.29 14.16 -2.12
C ALA A 24 7.69 14.39 -0.71
N GLY A 25 7.72 13.36 0.17
CA GLY A 25 7.20 13.44 1.54
C GLY A 25 5.67 13.32 1.62
N ILE A 26 5.11 13.73 2.77
CA ILE A 26 3.66 13.76 3.02
C ILE A 26 3.12 15.14 2.65
N LYS A 27 2.23 15.20 1.67
CA LYS A 27 1.55 16.41 1.18
C LYS A 27 0.17 16.06 0.64
N ASN A 28 -0.59 17.05 0.20
CA ASN A 28 -1.78 16.82 -0.63
C ASN A 28 -1.29 16.24 -1.96
N LYS A 29 -1.78 15.05 -2.30
CA LYS A 29 -1.42 14.38 -3.55
C LYS A 29 -2.29 14.94 -4.67
N GLU A 30 -1.66 15.38 -5.76
CA GLU A 30 -2.33 16.10 -6.84
C GLU A 30 -2.46 15.26 -8.12
N LYS A 31 -1.44 14.45 -8.42
CA LYS A 31 -1.40 13.71 -9.69
C LYS A 31 -0.69 12.36 -9.56
N GLU A 32 -0.90 11.52 -10.56
CA GLU A 32 -0.13 10.28 -10.73
C GLU A 32 1.36 10.60 -10.88
N GLY A 33 2.22 9.80 -10.27
CA GLY A 33 3.68 9.94 -10.39
C GLY A 33 4.34 11.09 -9.62
N ASP A 34 3.61 11.88 -8.83
CA ASP A 34 4.16 13.01 -8.05
C ASP A 34 5.06 12.60 -6.87
N ASN A 35 5.20 11.30 -6.62
CA ASN A 35 5.98 10.73 -5.51
C ASN A 35 5.56 11.18 -4.10
N ILE A 36 4.34 11.69 -3.95
CA ILE A 36 3.77 12.15 -2.67
C ILE A 36 3.07 11.00 -1.97
N THR A 37 3.35 10.81 -0.68
CA THR A 37 2.48 10.05 0.23
C THR A 37 1.31 10.95 0.61
N PRO A 38 0.05 10.58 0.30
CA PRO A 38 -1.07 11.48 0.48
C PRO A 38 -1.33 11.77 1.96
N ARG A 39 -1.49 13.05 2.30
CA ARG A 39 -1.99 13.48 3.60
C ARG A 39 -3.47 13.16 3.70
N GLY A 40 -3.93 12.71 4.86
CA GLY A 40 -5.36 12.46 5.08
C GLY A 40 -5.62 11.34 6.07
N ILE A 41 -6.89 10.93 6.13
CA ILE A 41 -7.36 9.81 6.94
C ILE A 41 -7.95 8.77 5.99
N PHE A 42 -7.41 7.56 6.05
CA PHE A 42 -7.75 6.47 5.16
C PHE A 42 -8.13 5.21 5.94
N LYS A 43 -8.70 4.22 5.23
CA LYS A 43 -8.96 2.87 5.70
C LYS A 43 -8.11 1.87 4.93
N ILE A 44 -7.80 0.74 5.55
CA ILE A 44 -7.23 -0.41 4.86
C ILE A 44 -8.39 -1.25 4.36
N ILE A 45 -8.52 -1.37 3.03
CA ILE A 45 -9.67 -2.02 2.38
C ILE A 45 -9.37 -3.43 1.89
N LYS A 46 -8.11 -3.77 1.60
CA LYS A 46 -7.69 -5.10 1.15
C LYS A 46 -6.29 -5.42 1.67
N ILE A 47 -6.01 -6.70 1.86
CA ILE A 47 -4.70 -7.22 2.21
C ILE A 47 -4.34 -8.31 1.20
N TYR A 48 -3.19 -8.16 0.54
CA TYR A 48 -2.63 -9.17 -0.35
C TYR A 48 -1.34 -9.74 0.23
N TYR A 49 -1.02 -11.00 -0.11
CA TYR A 49 0.22 -11.63 0.32
C TYR A 49 0.72 -12.69 -0.66
N ARG A 50 2.01 -12.96 -0.62
CA ARG A 50 2.70 -14.03 -1.37
C ARG A 50 2.62 -15.33 -0.57
N PRO A 51 1.79 -16.31 -1.01
CA PRO A 51 1.61 -17.57 -0.27
C PRO A 51 2.86 -18.47 -0.28
N ASP A 52 3.72 -18.30 -1.27
CA ASP A 52 5.01 -18.98 -1.37
C ASP A 52 6.07 -18.45 -0.38
N LYS A 53 5.86 -17.25 0.19
CA LYS A 53 6.79 -16.60 1.13
C LYS A 53 6.22 -16.43 2.54
N ILE A 54 4.92 -16.58 2.71
CA ILE A 54 4.21 -16.37 3.98
C ILE A 54 3.12 -17.43 4.11
N LYS A 55 3.28 -18.32 5.08
CA LYS A 55 2.35 -19.45 5.28
C LYS A 55 0.93 -19.00 5.66
N LYS A 56 0.81 -18.03 6.58
CA LYS A 56 -0.49 -17.56 7.10
C LYS A 56 -0.42 -16.11 7.58
N ILE A 57 -1.47 -15.34 7.30
CA ILE A 57 -1.69 -14.01 7.86
C ILE A 57 -3.02 -14.01 8.59
N LYS A 58 -3.01 -13.65 9.89
CA LYS A 58 -4.23 -13.37 10.65
C LYS A 58 -4.59 -11.90 10.43
N ALA A 59 -5.79 -11.61 9.90
CA ALA A 59 -6.24 -10.25 9.63
C ALA A 59 -7.77 -10.13 9.82
N PHE A 60 -8.26 -8.89 9.91
CA PHE A 60 -9.69 -8.57 10.05
C PHE A 60 -10.50 -8.82 8.77
N VAL A 61 -9.84 -8.95 7.65
CA VAL A 61 -10.40 -9.29 6.33
C VAL A 61 -9.62 -10.48 5.78
N THR A 62 -10.29 -11.35 5.01
CA THR A 62 -9.64 -12.49 4.37
C THR A 62 -8.51 -12.01 3.44
N PRO A 63 -7.24 -12.34 3.73
CA PRO A 63 -6.14 -11.94 2.89
C PRO A 63 -6.18 -12.63 1.53
N ILE A 64 -5.90 -11.89 0.48
CA ILE A 64 -5.92 -12.34 -0.90
C ILE A 64 -4.54 -12.85 -1.29
N LYS A 65 -4.46 -14.08 -1.80
CA LYS A 65 -3.23 -14.67 -2.33
C LYS A 65 -2.82 -13.98 -3.63
N ILE A 66 -1.61 -13.46 -3.70
CA ILE A 66 -1.06 -12.90 -4.94
C ILE A 66 -0.74 -14.02 -5.92
N LYS A 67 -1.37 -13.99 -7.10
CA LYS A 67 -1.12 -14.89 -8.24
C LYS A 67 -0.20 -14.22 -9.26
N LYS A 68 0.49 -15.03 -10.08
CA LYS A 68 1.43 -14.54 -11.11
C LYS A 68 0.79 -13.57 -12.11
N ASN A 69 -0.50 -13.73 -12.38
CA ASN A 69 -1.27 -12.92 -13.33
C ASN A 69 -2.03 -11.76 -12.69
N MET A 70 -1.61 -11.27 -11.52
CA MET A 70 -2.21 -10.11 -10.88
C MET A 70 -1.40 -8.84 -11.10
N GLY A 71 -2.08 -7.77 -11.49
CA GLY A 71 -1.55 -6.41 -11.61
C GLY A 71 -2.45 -5.38 -10.94
N TRP A 72 -1.95 -4.17 -10.81
CA TRP A 72 -2.71 -2.99 -10.39
C TRP A 72 -2.60 -1.94 -11.47
N CYS A 73 -3.73 -1.49 -12.02
CA CYS A 73 -3.75 -0.54 -13.12
C CYS A 73 -3.41 0.87 -12.61
N ASP A 74 -2.36 1.47 -13.17
CA ASP A 74 -1.89 2.83 -12.92
C ASP A 74 -2.02 3.75 -14.15
N ASP A 75 -2.62 3.24 -15.24
CA ASP A 75 -2.88 3.98 -16.45
C ASP A 75 -4.13 4.87 -16.31
N SER A 76 -3.93 6.17 -16.25
CA SER A 76 -5.00 7.17 -16.11
C SER A 76 -6.02 7.18 -17.27
N LYS A 77 -5.69 6.59 -18.42
CA LYS A 77 -6.61 6.46 -19.56
C LYS A 77 -7.57 5.27 -19.40
N SER A 78 -7.27 4.34 -18.49
CA SER A 78 -8.04 3.12 -18.31
C SER A 78 -9.28 3.30 -17.41
N ASN A 79 -10.39 2.63 -17.75
CA ASN A 79 -11.55 2.48 -16.88
C ASN A 79 -11.26 1.62 -15.64
N TYR A 80 -10.14 0.90 -15.65
CA TYR A 80 -9.64 0.11 -14.53
C TYR A 80 -8.62 0.86 -13.67
N TYR A 81 -8.42 2.16 -13.91
CA TYR A 81 -7.49 2.97 -13.14
C TYR A 81 -7.70 2.79 -11.63
N ASN A 82 -6.61 2.62 -10.90
CA ASN A 82 -6.57 2.36 -9.46
C ASN A 82 -7.35 1.11 -9.01
N LYS A 83 -7.38 0.07 -9.85
CA LYS A 83 -8.01 -1.22 -9.54
C LYS A 83 -7.07 -2.38 -9.83
N GLN A 84 -7.29 -3.50 -9.15
CA GLN A 84 -6.64 -4.77 -9.51
C GLN A 84 -7.13 -5.23 -10.87
N ILE A 85 -6.20 -5.70 -11.70
CA ILE A 85 -6.47 -6.25 -13.04
C ILE A 85 -5.81 -7.62 -13.20
N LYS A 86 -6.29 -8.38 -14.19
CA LYS A 86 -5.66 -9.63 -14.64
C LYS A 86 -4.63 -9.33 -15.73
N LEU A 87 -3.52 -10.03 -15.69
CA LEU A 87 -2.45 -9.93 -16.69
C LEU A 87 -2.45 -11.14 -17.63
N PRO A 88 -2.02 -10.98 -18.91
CA PRO A 88 -1.56 -9.73 -19.52
C PRO A 88 -2.68 -8.70 -19.68
N ASN A 89 -2.35 -7.42 -19.77
CA ASN A 89 -3.28 -6.32 -19.98
C ASN A 89 -2.68 -5.26 -20.90
N LYS A 90 -3.51 -4.59 -21.71
CA LYS A 90 -3.08 -3.55 -22.66
C LYS A 90 -2.79 -2.19 -22.00
N PHE A 91 -3.30 -1.96 -20.80
CA PHE A 91 -3.07 -0.73 -20.03
C PHE A 91 -1.80 -0.82 -19.20
N GLY A 92 -1.24 0.34 -18.81
CA GLY A 92 -0.15 0.43 -17.84
C GLY A 92 -0.52 -0.18 -16.50
N TYR A 93 0.42 -0.87 -15.86
CA TYR A 93 0.19 -1.53 -14.58
C TYR A 93 1.45 -1.83 -13.79
N GLU A 94 1.30 -1.96 -12.48
CA GLU A 94 2.28 -2.58 -11.60
C GLU A 94 2.00 -4.09 -11.43
N ARG A 95 3.00 -4.96 -11.59
CA ARG A 95 2.88 -6.38 -11.24
C ARG A 95 2.83 -6.54 -9.71
N LEU A 96 1.81 -7.25 -9.20
CA LEU A 96 1.74 -7.57 -7.78
C LEU A 96 2.65 -8.75 -7.42
N HIS A 97 2.79 -9.74 -8.32
CA HIS A 97 3.73 -10.84 -8.15
C HIS A 97 5.12 -10.43 -8.63
N ARG A 98 6.02 -10.13 -7.68
CA ARG A 98 7.37 -9.61 -7.93
C ARG A 98 8.44 -10.63 -7.50
N ASN A 99 9.61 -10.56 -8.14
CA ASN A 99 10.77 -11.35 -7.74
C ASN A 99 11.48 -10.78 -6.51
N ASP A 100 11.38 -9.44 -6.31
CA ASP A 100 11.82 -8.80 -5.06
C ASP A 100 10.79 -9.00 -3.94
N ASN A 101 11.14 -8.64 -2.71
CA ASN A 101 10.30 -8.83 -1.54
C ASN A 101 9.31 -7.69 -1.27
N LEU A 102 9.25 -6.65 -2.13
CA LEU A 102 8.48 -5.44 -1.86
C LEU A 102 6.99 -5.72 -1.65
N TYR A 103 6.43 -6.64 -2.45
CA TYR A 103 5.02 -6.99 -2.43
C TYR A 103 4.75 -8.37 -1.82
N ASP A 104 5.62 -8.83 -0.90
CA ASP A 104 5.32 -10.03 -0.10
C ASP A 104 4.04 -9.84 0.72
N ILE A 105 3.79 -8.61 1.16
CA ILE A 105 2.57 -8.15 1.83
C ILE A 105 2.21 -6.78 1.30
N ILE A 106 0.91 -6.57 0.99
CA ILE A 106 0.35 -5.29 0.58
C ILE A 106 -0.92 -5.03 1.38
N LEU A 107 -1.01 -3.87 2.03
CA LEU A 107 -2.24 -3.33 2.57
C LEU A 107 -2.67 -2.18 1.67
N VAL A 108 -3.84 -2.28 1.07
CA VAL A 108 -4.39 -1.26 0.16
C VAL A 108 -5.15 -0.23 0.97
N LEU A 109 -4.79 1.05 0.80
CA LEU A 109 -5.54 2.17 1.36
C LEU A 109 -6.66 2.58 0.41
N ASP A 110 -7.76 3.11 0.97
CA ASP A 110 -8.92 3.58 0.21
C ASP A 110 -8.69 4.95 -0.48
N TYR A 111 -7.41 5.36 -0.62
CA TYR A 111 -7.05 6.56 -1.36
C TYR A 111 -7.55 6.47 -2.82
N ASN A 112 -8.32 7.46 -3.25
CA ASN A 112 -8.82 7.58 -4.63
C ASN A 112 -9.54 6.31 -5.15
N THR A 113 -10.37 5.68 -4.31
CA THR A 113 -11.07 4.44 -4.67
C THR A 113 -12.57 4.60 -4.84
N ASN A 114 -13.21 5.59 -4.19
CA ASN A 114 -14.66 5.81 -4.27
C ASN A 114 -15.03 7.29 -4.01
N PRO A 115 -15.34 8.08 -5.06
CA PRO A 115 -15.14 7.73 -6.47
C PRO A 115 -13.67 7.72 -6.88
N THR A 116 -13.32 6.94 -7.90
CA THR A 116 -11.98 6.98 -8.50
C THR A 116 -11.90 8.15 -9.48
N VAL A 117 -10.99 9.09 -9.23
CA VAL A 117 -10.68 10.20 -10.15
C VAL A 117 -9.40 9.88 -10.89
N ARG A 118 -9.49 9.78 -12.24
CA ARG A 118 -8.35 9.45 -13.09
C ARG A 118 -7.24 10.50 -12.97
N GLY A 119 -6.00 10.05 -12.92
CA GLY A 119 -4.82 10.91 -12.82
C GLY A 119 -4.53 11.49 -11.43
N LYS A 120 -5.43 11.33 -10.45
CA LYS A 120 -5.23 11.82 -9.06
C LYS A 120 -4.36 10.93 -8.18
N GLY A 121 -3.80 9.88 -8.76
CA GLY A 121 -2.92 8.92 -8.09
C GLY A 121 -3.57 7.58 -7.84
N SER A 122 -2.76 6.54 -7.89
CA SER A 122 -3.15 5.14 -7.75
C SER A 122 -2.21 4.40 -6.81
N ALA A 123 -2.56 3.16 -6.48
CA ALA A 123 -1.69 2.19 -5.79
C ALA A 123 -1.05 2.74 -4.50
N ILE A 124 -1.82 3.44 -3.67
CA ILE A 124 -1.31 3.86 -2.35
C ILE A 124 -1.41 2.69 -1.38
N PHE A 125 -0.28 2.02 -1.19
CA PHE A 125 -0.15 0.81 -0.39
C PHE A 125 0.71 1.03 0.86
N ILE A 126 0.52 0.15 1.85
CA ILE A 126 1.55 -0.13 2.84
C ILE A 126 2.16 -1.48 2.46
N HIS A 127 3.46 -1.53 2.19
CA HIS A 127 4.15 -2.73 1.71
C HIS A 127 5.50 -2.96 2.39
N VAL A 128 6.22 -4.02 2.01
CA VAL A 128 7.53 -4.33 2.58
C VAL A 128 8.58 -3.33 2.11
N SER A 129 9.38 -2.80 3.03
CA SER A 129 10.48 -1.88 2.72
C SER A 129 11.70 -2.61 2.17
N LYS A 130 12.48 -1.94 1.33
CA LYS A 130 13.89 -2.32 1.08
C LYS A 130 14.71 -2.18 2.36
N ASN A 131 15.82 -2.90 2.47
CA ASN A 131 16.64 -2.96 3.69
C ASN A 131 17.04 -1.58 4.25
N SER A 132 17.33 -0.61 3.41
CA SER A 132 17.75 0.74 3.76
C SER A 132 16.60 1.75 3.93
N TYR A 133 15.33 1.32 3.94
CA TYR A 133 14.16 2.23 3.91
C TYR A 133 14.23 3.26 2.76
N LYS A 134 14.66 2.82 1.57
CA LYS A 134 14.65 3.69 0.38
C LYS A 134 13.26 4.30 0.18
N LYS A 135 13.23 5.60 -0.13
CA LYS A 135 12.00 6.35 -0.43
C LYS A 135 11.20 5.69 -1.54
N THR A 136 9.89 5.78 -1.45
CA THR A 136 8.93 5.17 -2.38
C THR A 136 8.44 6.19 -3.43
N LYS A 137 7.56 5.74 -4.33
CA LYS A 137 6.84 6.62 -5.26
C LYS A 137 5.52 7.18 -4.69
N GLY A 138 5.30 7.05 -3.36
CA GLY A 138 4.09 7.52 -2.66
C GLY A 138 3.57 6.54 -1.61
N CYS A 139 3.89 5.26 -1.72
CA CYS A 139 3.52 4.24 -0.74
C CYS A 139 4.22 4.44 0.61
N ILE A 140 3.73 3.75 1.63
CA ILE A 140 4.36 3.61 2.93
C ILE A 140 5.03 2.24 2.97
N ALA A 141 6.31 2.15 3.38
CA ALA A 141 6.97 0.85 3.42
C ALA A 141 7.58 0.57 4.80
N LEU A 142 7.33 -0.65 5.33
CA LEU A 142 7.80 -1.14 6.61
C LEU A 142 8.60 -2.44 6.45
N LYS A 143 9.47 -2.76 7.41
CA LYS A 143 10.07 -4.10 7.47
C LYS A 143 8.97 -5.17 7.54
N LYS A 144 9.16 -6.30 6.86
CA LYS A 144 8.22 -7.44 6.81
C LYS A 144 7.79 -7.88 8.21
N LYS A 145 8.75 -8.01 9.14
CA LYS A 145 8.47 -8.36 10.54
C LYS A 145 7.54 -7.37 11.26
N HIS A 146 7.60 -6.07 10.90
CA HIS A 146 6.74 -5.05 11.49
C HIS A 146 5.32 -5.13 10.92
N LEU A 147 5.16 -5.42 9.61
CA LEU A 147 3.85 -5.67 9.00
C LEU A 147 3.18 -6.88 9.64
N LEU A 148 3.92 -7.99 9.82
CA LEU A 148 3.40 -9.20 10.46
C LEU A 148 2.98 -8.98 11.92
N LYS A 149 3.61 -8.05 12.66
CA LYS A 149 3.19 -7.64 14.00
C LYS A 149 1.99 -6.69 13.98
N LEU A 150 1.89 -5.83 12.98
CA LEU A 150 0.85 -4.80 12.87
C LEU A 150 -0.50 -5.39 12.44
N ILE A 151 -0.51 -6.24 11.41
CA ILE A 151 -1.73 -6.71 10.74
C ILE A 151 -2.72 -7.39 11.68
N PRO A 152 -2.34 -8.29 12.61
CA PRO A 152 -3.27 -8.93 13.52
C PRO A 152 -3.99 -7.98 14.49
N LEU A 153 -3.41 -6.80 14.71
CA LEU A 153 -3.95 -5.79 15.63
C LEU A 153 -4.94 -4.83 14.96
N ILE A 154 -4.96 -4.80 13.60
CA ILE A 154 -5.87 -3.95 12.83
C ILE A 154 -7.26 -4.54 12.87
N LYS A 155 -8.28 -3.68 13.12
CA LYS A 155 -9.70 -4.01 13.10
C LYS A 155 -10.38 -3.36 11.90
N LYS A 156 -11.59 -3.83 11.52
CA LYS A 156 -12.40 -3.31 10.40
C LYS A 156 -12.52 -1.78 10.39
N ASN A 157 -12.66 -1.15 11.57
CA ASN A 157 -12.83 0.30 11.70
C ASN A 157 -11.53 1.04 12.01
N THR A 158 -10.37 0.38 11.91
CA THR A 158 -9.09 1.04 12.14
C THR A 158 -8.80 2.02 11.01
N LYS A 159 -8.73 3.30 11.37
CA LYS A 159 -8.31 4.37 10.46
C LYS A 159 -6.80 4.56 10.50
N ILE A 160 -6.23 5.04 9.41
CA ILE A 160 -4.85 5.48 9.30
C ILE A 160 -4.81 6.97 8.98
N LYS A 161 -4.19 7.76 9.84
CA LYS A 161 -3.93 9.19 9.65
C LYS A 161 -2.50 9.36 9.15
N ILE A 162 -2.35 10.04 8.04
CA ILE A 162 -1.06 10.38 7.41
C ILE A 162 -0.89 11.91 7.50
N ASN A 163 0.11 12.38 8.28
CA ASN A 163 0.31 13.80 8.59
C ASN A 163 1.77 14.20 8.84
#